data_f3d842053d4c689f37f17c87183f35e0
#
_entry.id   f3d842053d4c689f37f17c87183f35e0
#
_cell.length_a   1.000
_cell.length_b   1.000
_cell.length_c   1.000
_cell.angle_alpha   90.00
_cell.angle_beta   90.00
_cell.angle_gamma   90.00
#
_symmetry.space_group_name_H-M   'P 1'
#
loop_
_entity.id
_entity.type
_entity.pdbx_description
1 polymer ?
#
loop_
_entity_poly.entity_id
_entity_poly.type
_entity_poly.pdbx_seq_one_letter_code
_entity_poly.pdbx_strand_id
1 'polypeptide(L)'
;MRTHPITVLRSRRSLLVGAWLVVVATAVVLVVADPFGGGAHASGGVVDNAYPTGVASVSRQSLSSQTHVSATLGFADPSTINEPGGTAPSDVAAARQAVVADGDGVKAAQAALATDAGALSQQRASLAAATAKQAVDCAGANAAESASAPAGAATGGSGSSSGACAGDVQAVSAGDQGLSAASAKVTGDQSLLSSARQKLAADQSSLSAAESSSASYGQSSTFTTLPAVGQVVRRGQSLYAVESAPVILLYGAVAPWRAVTAGMSPGRDVAELNGNLRVLGYGKGLSGDTFRAATTAAIRAFQSAHGLSPSGELPLGSVVFEAGAVRVTAVTPTLGSTVQAGPVLTITSTVRRVTIELDAAQQADVKVGDPALITLPDNSTTPGRISYVGTVATVPSSSSSSGQGGGGGSGAPTIEVEVTPTDPGATGQLDQAPVNVSITTARVANALVVPVDALLALSSGGYALEEIRAGGVHQLVAVDVGLFDDAVGLVQVTGSGLAAGQRIVVPGE
;
A
#
# COMPACT_ATOMS: atom_id res chain seq x y z
N MET A 1 -31.99 33.19 47.77
CA MET A 1 -32.35 34.58 47.39
C MET A 1 -32.21 34.60 45.87
N ARG A 2 -33.32 34.44 45.18
CA ARG A 2 -34.17 35.42 44.45
C ARG A 2 -33.27 36.44 43.68
N THR A 3 -33.32 36.52 42.38
CA THR A 3 -34.45 37.03 41.56
C THR A 3 -34.24 36.67 40.07
N HIS A 4 -35.35 36.26 39.42
CA HIS A 4 -35.49 36.19 37.96
C HIS A 4 -35.78 37.58 37.37
N PRO A 5 -35.45 37.81 36.07
CA PRO A 5 -36.25 38.78 35.30
C PRO A 5 -37.07 38.07 34.20
N ILE A 6 -38.24 38.58 34.06
CA ILE A 6 -39.37 38.29 33.21
C ILE A 6 -39.05 38.56 31.74
N THR A 7 -39.27 37.59 30.87
CA THR A 7 -39.19 37.76 29.40
C THR A 7 -40.55 38.19 28.86
N VAL A 8 -40.59 39.37 28.24
CA VAL A 8 -41.77 39.89 27.55
C VAL A 8 -41.84 39.29 26.13
N LEU A 9 -42.82 38.46 25.91
CA LEU A 9 -43.21 37.93 24.63
C LEU A 9 -44.04 38.96 23.85
N ARG A 10 -43.44 39.68 22.89
CA ARG A 10 -44.18 40.60 21.98
C ARG A 10 -44.46 39.88 20.66
N SER A 11 -45.72 39.80 20.33
CA SER A 11 -46.34 39.00 19.28
C SER A 11 -45.90 39.36 17.86
N ARG A 12 -45.46 38.37 17.11
CA ARG A 12 -45.16 38.42 15.67
C ARG A 12 -46.39 38.41 14.75
N ARG A 13 -47.60 38.65 15.28
CA ARG A 13 -48.84 38.58 14.49
C ARG A 13 -49.23 39.84 13.73
N SER A 14 -48.62 40.98 13.99
CA SER A 14 -48.94 42.26 13.32
C SER A 14 -48.16 42.52 12.01
N LEU A 15 -47.07 41.80 11.75
CA LEU A 15 -46.25 41.95 10.52
C LEU A 15 -46.78 41.12 9.32
N LEU A 16 -47.55 40.08 9.56
CA LEU A 16 -48.10 39.26 8.46
C LEU A 16 -49.37 39.80 7.83
N VAL A 17 -50.12 40.63 8.55
CA VAL A 17 -51.35 41.26 8.01
C VAL A 17 -50.99 42.44 7.09
N GLY A 18 -49.91 43.18 7.39
CA GLY A 18 -49.42 44.28 6.54
C GLY A 18 -48.89 43.80 5.17
N ALA A 19 -48.21 42.66 5.16
CA ALA A 19 -47.67 42.09 3.92
C ALA A 19 -48.77 41.56 2.96
N TRP A 20 -49.88 41.05 3.51
CA TRP A 20 -51.00 40.54 2.72
C TRP A 20 -51.80 41.67 2.05
N LEU A 21 -51.96 42.82 2.71
CA LEU A 21 -52.66 43.99 2.14
C LEU A 21 -51.86 44.65 1.01
N VAL A 22 -50.52 44.62 1.07
CA VAL A 22 -49.69 45.17 -0.03
C VAL A 22 -49.71 44.24 -1.25
N VAL A 23 -49.74 42.93 -1.07
CA VAL A 23 -49.83 41.96 -2.19
C VAL A 23 -51.18 41.99 -2.85
N VAL A 24 -52.29 42.20 -2.11
CA VAL A 24 -53.63 42.33 -2.66
C VAL A 24 -53.80 43.67 -3.38
N ALA A 25 -53.21 44.78 -2.86
CA ALA A 25 -53.25 46.07 -3.53
C ALA A 25 -52.43 46.11 -4.84
N THR A 26 -51.29 45.45 -4.89
CA THR A 26 -50.51 45.29 -6.16
C THR A 26 -51.19 44.40 -7.17
N ALA A 27 -51.88 43.33 -6.75
CA ALA A 27 -52.65 42.49 -7.65
C ALA A 27 -53.87 43.17 -8.24
N VAL A 28 -54.54 44.04 -7.48
CA VAL A 28 -55.68 44.83 -8.00
C VAL A 28 -55.21 45.92 -8.95
N VAL A 29 -54.04 46.54 -8.76
CA VAL A 29 -53.50 47.54 -9.70
C VAL A 29 -53.07 46.90 -11.03
N LEU A 30 -52.60 45.65 -11.00
CA LEU A 30 -52.21 44.88 -12.21
C LEU A 30 -53.42 44.39 -13.01
N VAL A 31 -54.61 44.23 -12.40
CA VAL A 31 -55.86 43.82 -13.10
C VAL A 31 -56.59 45.04 -13.71
N VAL A 32 -56.34 46.28 -13.18
CA VAL A 32 -56.98 47.52 -13.69
C VAL A 32 -56.12 48.23 -14.76
N ALA A 33 -54.81 48.01 -14.76
CA ALA A 33 -53.93 48.48 -15.83
C ALA A 33 -53.68 47.30 -16.78
N ASP A 34 -54.52 47.17 -17.80
CA ASP A 34 -54.30 46.23 -18.91
C ASP A 34 -53.12 46.72 -19.75
N PRO A 35 -51.87 46.22 -19.54
CA PRO A 35 -50.73 46.60 -20.35
C PRO A 35 -50.70 45.97 -21.74
N PHE A 36 -51.70 45.09 -22.08
CA PHE A 36 -51.78 44.38 -23.33
C PHE A 36 -53.03 44.78 -24.15
N GLY A 37 -53.75 45.81 -23.76
CA GLY A 37 -54.90 46.37 -24.53
C GLY A 37 -54.43 47.24 -25.69
N GLY A 38 -53.81 46.62 -26.69
CA GLY A 38 -53.58 47.24 -28.02
C GLY A 38 -54.81 47.19 -28.89
N GLY A 39 -55.40 48.35 -29.16
CA GLY A 39 -56.61 48.52 -29.97
C GLY A 39 -56.47 47.91 -31.37
N ALA A 40 -57.48 47.15 -31.74
CA ALA A 40 -57.65 46.60 -33.07
C ALA A 40 -57.90 47.69 -34.09
N HIS A 41 -56.98 47.92 -35.01
CA HIS A 41 -57.28 48.44 -36.32
C HIS A 41 -57.27 47.27 -37.35
N ALA A 42 -58.42 46.88 -37.72
CA ALA A 42 -58.63 45.99 -38.86
C ALA A 42 -58.20 46.69 -40.17
N SER A 43 -57.07 46.28 -40.75
CA SER A 43 -56.76 46.39 -42.17
C SER A 43 -56.35 45.02 -42.64
N GLY A 44 -57.14 44.46 -43.58
CA GLY A 44 -56.91 43.13 -44.16
C GLY A 44 -55.57 43.05 -44.85
N GLY A 45 -54.79 42.08 -44.41
CA GLY A 45 -53.51 41.75 -45.01
C GLY A 45 -52.74 40.80 -44.10
N VAL A 46 -52.64 39.58 -44.57
CA VAL A 46 -51.68 38.55 -44.10
C VAL A 46 -51.78 38.26 -42.61
N VAL A 47 -52.28 37.08 -42.28
CA VAL A 47 -52.23 36.54 -40.92
C VAL A 47 -50.75 36.55 -40.49
N ASP A 48 -50.45 37.40 -39.48
CA ASP A 48 -49.12 37.48 -38.88
C ASP A 48 -48.74 36.07 -38.42
N ASN A 49 -47.59 35.60 -38.87
CA ASN A 49 -47.10 34.26 -38.51
C ASN A 49 -46.95 34.18 -36.99
N ALA A 50 -47.69 33.30 -36.36
CA ALA A 50 -47.64 33.11 -34.89
C ALA A 50 -46.23 32.74 -34.37
N TYR A 51 -45.31 32.47 -35.29
CA TYR A 51 -43.92 32.14 -35.02
C TYR A 51 -43.01 33.01 -35.88
N PRO A 52 -42.59 34.20 -35.41
CA PRO A 52 -41.69 35.06 -36.16
C PRO A 52 -40.36 34.31 -36.45
N THR A 53 -39.82 34.53 -37.64
CA THR A 53 -38.52 33.97 -38.01
C THR A 53 -37.46 35.06 -37.92
N GLY A 54 -36.32 34.69 -37.30
CA GLY A 54 -35.11 35.51 -37.26
C GLY A 54 -34.15 35.15 -38.41
N VAL A 55 -33.07 35.88 -38.52
CA VAL A 55 -32.01 35.62 -39.49
C VAL A 55 -30.67 35.50 -38.79
N ALA A 56 -30.01 34.37 -39.00
CA ALA A 56 -28.64 34.14 -38.63
C ALA A 56 -27.71 34.08 -39.84
N SER A 57 -26.42 33.96 -39.64
CA SER A 57 -25.46 33.78 -40.73
C SER A 57 -24.57 32.56 -40.45
N VAL A 58 -24.29 31.81 -41.50
CA VAL A 58 -23.26 30.76 -41.46
C VAL A 58 -21.91 31.42 -41.15
N SER A 59 -21.25 30.97 -40.12
CA SER A 59 -19.93 31.51 -39.73
C SER A 59 -18.87 30.42 -39.75
N ARG A 60 -17.61 30.84 -39.71
CA ARG A 60 -16.49 29.91 -39.50
C ARG A 60 -15.97 30.06 -38.09
N GLN A 61 -16.08 28.99 -37.30
CA GLN A 61 -15.63 28.97 -35.94
C GLN A 61 -15.00 27.62 -35.61
N SER A 62 -14.26 27.58 -34.49
CA SER A 62 -13.82 26.30 -33.90
C SER A 62 -14.87 25.85 -32.91
N LEU A 63 -15.31 24.60 -33.05
CA LEU A 63 -16.24 23.96 -32.13
C LEU A 63 -15.53 22.93 -31.26
N SER A 64 -16.06 22.72 -30.08
CA SER A 64 -15.62 21.65 -29.17
C SER A 64 -16.82 20.97 -28.55
N SER A 65 -16.86 19.66 -28.60
CA SER A 65 -17.78 18.87 -27.80
C SER A 65 -17.22 18.68 -26.41
N GLN A 66 -18.02 18.87 -25.39
CA GLN A 66 -17.61 18.76 -23.99
C GLN A 66 -18.54 17.81 -23.24
N THR A 67 -17.95 16.95 -22.45
CA THR A 67 -18.67 16.11 -21.49
C THR A 67 -18.45 16.67 -20.09
N HIS A 68 -19.54 17.00 -19.41
CA HIS A 68 -19.53 17.53 -18.05
C HIS A 68 -19.72 16.39 -17.06
N VAL A 69 -18.78 16.22 -16.14
CA VAL A 69 -18.79 15.15 -15.15
C VAL A 69 -18.42 15.68 -13.77
N SER A 70 -19.07 15.11 -12.75
CA SER A 70 -18.67 15.35 -11.36
C SER A 70 -17.43 14.53 -11.02
N ALA A 71 -16.54 15.10 -10.24
CA ALA A 71 -15.26 14.52 -9.92
C ALA A 71 -14.82 14.87 -8.49
N THR A 72 -13.79 14.23 -8.02
CA THR A 72 -13.17 14.51 -6.72
C THR A 72 -11.73 14.98 -6.91
N LEU A 73 -11.44 16.18 -6.43
CA LEU A 73 -10.08 16.71 -6.36
C LEU A 73 -9.40 16.20 -5.10
N GLY A 74 -8.26 15.57 -5.25
CA GLY A 74 -7.46 15.05 -4.14
C GLY A 74 -5.98 14.97 -4.50
N PHE A 75 -5.34 13.98 -3.90
CA PHE A 75 -3.94 13.65 -4.17
C PHE A 75 -3.85 12.23 -4.74
N ALA A 76 -2.84 12.01 -5.54
CA ALA A 76 -2.58 10.73 -6.21
C ALA A 76 -2.10 9.64 -5.23
N ASP A 77 -2.20 8.39 -5.68
CA ASP A 77 -1.56 7.21 -5.10
C ASP A 77 -1.91 7.01 -3.61
N PRO A 78 -3.21 6.84 -3.26
CA PRO A 78 -3.58 6.52 -1.89
C PRO A 78 -3.01 5.16 -1.49
N SER A 79 -2.37 5.09 -0.32
CA SER A 79 -1.82 3.87 0.25
C SER A 79 -1.99 3.84 1.76
N THR A 80 -1.78 2.66 2.36
CA THR A 80 -1.86 2.49 3.81
C THR A 80 -0.53 2.02 4.33
N ILE A 81 0.03 2.75 5.29
CA ILE A 81 1.19 2.31 6.06
C ILE A 81 0.69 1.42 7.17
N ASN A 82 1.16 0.17 7.14
CA ASN A 82 0.86 -0.81 8.15
C ASN A 82 2.05 -0.99 9.08
N GLU A 83 1.79 -1.14 10.38
CA GLU A 83 2.80 -1.67 11.29
C GLU A 83 2.97 -3.16 10.99
N PRO A 84 4.17 -3.62 10.66
CA PRO A 84 4.39 -5.02 10.34
C PRO A 84 4.28 -5.90 11.59
N GLY A 85 3.69 -7.09 11.45
CA GLY A 85 3.85 -8.15 12.43
C GLY A 85 5.28 -8.69 12.40
N GLY A 86 5.80 -9.07 13.56
CA GLY A 86 7.13 -9.63 13.64
C GLY A 86 7.47 -10.19 15.02
N THR A 87 8.68 -10.74 15.16
CA THR A 87 9.20 -11.26 16.41
C THR A 87 9.65 -10.11 17.31
N ALA A 88 9.12 -10.04 18.53
CA ALA A 88 9.49 -8.99 19.47
C ALA A 88 11.00 -9.04 19.81
N PRO A 89 11.63 -7.90 20.09
CA PRO A 89 13.06 -7.86 20.45
C PRO A 89 13.44 -8.74 21.65
N SER A 90 12.53 -8.88 22.63
CA SER A 90 12.68 -9.78 23.77
C SER A 90 12.80 -11.24 23.35
N ASP A 91 11.99 -11.66 22.37
CA ASP A 91 11.96 -13.05 21.92
C ASP A 91 13.20 -13.39 21.08
N VAL A 92 13.69 -12.42 20.29
CA VAL A 92 14.99 -12.54 19.59
C VAL A 92 16.14 -12.67 20.62
N ALA A 93 16.11 -11.86 21.69
CA ALA A 93 17.11 -11.95 22.74
C ALA A 93 17.06 -13.31 23.47
N ALA A 94 15.86 -13.84 23.75
CA ALA A 94 15.67 -15.16 24.34
C ALA A 94 16.20 -16.27 23.42
N ALA A 95 15.94 -16.20 22.12
CA ALA A 95 16.46 -17.15 21.14
C ALA A 95 18.00 -17.11 21.07
N ARG A 96 18.62 -15.93 21.14
CA ARG A 96 20.10 -15.80 21.21
C ARG A 96 20.66 -16.45 22.47
N GLN A 97 20.02 -16.27 23.62
CA GLN A 97 20.44 -16.93 24.88
C GLN A 97 20.32 -18.45 24.80
N ALA A 98 19.26 -18.96 24.16
CA ALA A 98 19.09 -20.40 23.97
C ALA A 98 20.23 -21.00 23.13
N VAL A 99 20.61 -20.37 22.02
CA VAL A 99 21.74 -20.79 21.18
C VAL A 99 23.06 -20.80 21.96
N VAL A 100 23.31 -19.80 22.81
CA VAL A 100 24.51 -19.75 23.67
C VAL A 100 24.50 -20.93 24.65
N ALA A 101 23.38 -21.15 25.35
CA ALA A 101 23.24 -22.23 26.32
C ALA A 101 23.43 -23.63 25.66
N ASP A 102 22.88 -23.85 24.50
CA ASP A 102 23.05 -25.08 23.74
C ASP A 102 24.47 -25.27 23.21
N GLY A 103 25.12 -24.18 22.82
CA GLY A 103 26.55 -24.21 22.48
C GLY A 103 27.43 -24.67 23.66
N ASP A 104 27.13 -24.23 24.89
CA ASP A 104 27.82 -24.67 26.09
C ASP A 104 27.48 -26.13 26.44
N GLY A 105 26.22 -26.57 26.20
CA GLY A 105 25.81 -27.97 26.30
C GLY A 105 26.60 -28.89 25.37
N VAL A 106 26.81 -28.47 24.12
CA VAL A 106 27.64 -29.22 23.15
C VAL A 106 29.08 -29.32 23.63
N LYS A 107 29.68 -28.24 24.18
CA LYS A 107 31.05 -28.27 24.76
C LYS A 107 31.13 -29.24 25.95
N ALA A 108 30.14 -29.22 26.83
CA ALA A 108 30.10 -30.14 28.00
C ALA A 108 30.01 -31.61 27.55
N ALA A 109 29.13 -31.93 26.57
CA ALA A 109 29.03 -33.29 26.01
C ALA A 109 30.31 -33.72 25.31
N GLN A 110 31.02 -32.81 24.63
CA GLN A 110 32.33 -33.13 24.00
C GLN A 110 33.39 -33.43 25.08
N ALA A 111 33.41 -32.69 26.19
CA ALA A 111 34.34 -32.89 27.29
C ALA A 111 34.08 -34.25 28.00
N ALA A 112 32.81 -34.63 28.24
CA ALA A 112 32.43 -35.91 28.81
C ALA A 112 32.89 -37.05 27.91
N LEU A 113 32.58 -36.96 26.60
CA LEU A 113 33.02 -37.95 25.61
C LEU A 113 34.56 -38.12 25.57
N ALA A 114 35.31 -37.00 25.65
CA ALA A 114 36.77 -37.05 25.66
C ALA A 114 37.29 -37.76 26.91
N THR A 115 36.69 -37.49 28.07
CA THR A 115 37.03 -38.13 29.34
C THR A 115 36.76 -39.62 29.33
N ASP A 116 35.57 -40.05 28.90
CA ASP A 116 35.17 -41.43 28.87
C ASP A 116 35.88 -42.22 27.74
N ALA A 117 36.24 -41.61 26.64
CA ALA A 117 37.11 -42.18 25.61
C ALA A 117 38.54 -42.37 26.14
N GLY A 118 39.07 -41.48 26.99
CA GLY A 118 40.33 -41.65 27.70
C GLY A 118 40.28 -42.81 28.66
N ALA A 119 39.22 -42.95 29.46
CA ALA A 119 38.98 -44.05 30.36
C ALA A 119 38.88 -45.42 29.61
N LEU A 120 38.18 -45.45 28.49
CA LEU A 120 38.08 -46.61 27.63
C LEU A 120 39.47 -47.07 27.09
N SER A 121 40.31 -46.10 26.71
CA SER A 121 41.67 -46.42 26.23
C SER A 121 42.55 -47.01 27.33
N GLN A 122 42.46 -46.50 28.58
CA GLN A 122 43.16 -47.04 29.77
C GLN A 122 42.65 -48.46 30.08
N GLN A 123 41.33 -48.68 30.05
CA GLN A 123 40.74 -49.99 30.27
C GLN A 123 41.19 -51.04 29.23
N ARG A 124 41.30 -50.62 27.97
CA ARG A 124 41.88 -51.51 26.93
C ARG A 124 43.33 -51.86 27.17
N ALA A 125 44.14 -50.91 27.60
CA ALA A 125 45.53 -51.16 27.91
C ALA A 125 45.70 -52.09 29.12
N SER A 126 44.89 -51.88 30.19
CA SER A 126 44.93 -52.75 31.39
C SER A 126 44.46 -54.18 31.07
N LEU A 127 43.43 -54.32 30.24
CA LEU A 127 42.96 -55.65 29.77
C LEU A 127 44.03 -56.34 28.93
N ALA A 128 44.69 -55.65 28.02
CA ALA A 128 45.78 -56.21 27.22
C ALA A 128 46.94 -56.70 28.09
N ALA A 129 47.31 -55.94 29.15
CA ALA A 129 48.32 -56.36 30.09
C ALA A 129 47.91 -57.59 30.92
N ALA A 130 46.64 -57.65 31.38
CA ALA A 130 46.09 -58.82 32.08
C ALA A 130 46.06 -60.06 31.19
N THR A 131 45.66 -59.92 29.92
CA THR A 131 45.66 -61.03 28.96
C THR A 131 47.08 -61.54 28.67
N ALA A 132 48.05 -60.61 28.52
CA ALA A 132 49.46 -61.02 28.32
C ALA A 132 50.01 -61.75 29.56
N LYS A 133 49.70 -61.30 30.75
CA LYS A 133 50.07 -61.94 32.00
C LYS A 133 49.43 -63.38 32.10
N GLN A 134 48.14 -63.48 31.84
CA GLN A 134 47.39 -64.70 31.80
C GLN A 134 48.07 -65.71 30.83
N ALA A 135 48.44 -65.26 29.63
CA ALA A 135 49.11 -66.14 28.64
C ALA A 135 50.41 -66.71 29.14
N VAL A 136 51.22 -65.94 29.90
CA VAL A 136 52.49 -66.35 30.51
C VAL A 136 52.25 -67.35 31.67
N ASP A 137 51.40 -66.99 32.59
CA ASP A 137 51.20 -67.74 33.84
C ASP A 137 50.43 -69.03 33.57
N CYS A 138 49.47 -69.05 32.64
CA CYS A 138 48.77 -70.29 32.21
C CYS A 138 49.66 -71.20 31.35
N ALA A 139 50.57 -70.69 30.50
CA ALA A 139 51.55 -71.49 29.79
C ALA A 139 52.53 -72.15 30.78
N GLY A 140 52.95 -71.44 31.80
CA GLY A 140 53.75 -71.98 32.88
C GLY A 140 53.05 -73.10 33.69
N ALA A 141 51.75 -72.95 33.95
CA ALA A 141 50.91 -73.92 34.63
C ALA A 141 50.74 -75.21 33.77
N ASN A 142 50.46 -75.07 32.49
CA ASN A 142 50.32 -76.19 31.54
C ASN A 142 51.64 -76.96 31.34
N ALA A 143 52.80 -76.29 31.36
CA ALA A 143 54.11 -76.89 31.28
C ALA A 143 54.46 -77.69 32.53
N ALA A 144 54.06 -77.13 33.73
CA ALA A 144 54.24 -77.83 34.99
C ALA A 144 53.36 -79.08 35.12
N GLU A 145 52.12 -79.08 34.56
CA GLU A 145 51.20 -80.15 34.54
C GLU A 145 51.68 -81.28 33.54
N SER A 146 52.27 -80.85 32.41
CA SER A 146 52.81 -81.76 31.40
C SER A 146 54.15 -82.45 31.87
N ALA A 147 54.87 -81.83 32.83
CA ALA A 147 56.08 -82.37 33.36
C ALA A 147 55.87 -83.38 34.56
N SER A 148 54.62 -83.58 34.94
CA SER A 148 54.22 -84.43 36.07
C SER A 148 53.74 -85.81 35.67
N ALA A 149 54.63 -86.73 35.07
CA ALA A 149 54.38 -88.18 34.96
C ALA A 149 55.70 -88.95 35.21
N PRO A 150 55.71 -90.18 35.78
CA PRO A 150 55.18 -90.51 37.11
C PRO A 150 56.37 -90.98 38.08
N ALA A 151 56.06 -91.01 39.29
CA ALA A 151 56.62 -91.69 40.37
C ALA A 151 57.33 -90.85 41.47
N GLY A 152 56.70 -90.74 42.58
CA GLY A 152 57.26 -90.74 43.88
C GLY A 152 57.66 -89.46 44.54
N ALA A 153 56.77 -89.09 45.41
CA ALA A 153 57.04 -88.20 46.59
C ALA A 153 57.76 -86.90 46.35
N ALA A 154 56.99 -85.85 46.36
CA ALA A 154 57.36 -84.71 47.26
C ALA A 154 56.25 -83.60 47.20
N THR A 155 55.85 -83.30 48.34
CA THR A 155 55.00 -82.19 48.78
C THR A 155 55.45 -80.84 48.28
N GLY A 156 54.54 -80.08 47.75
CA GLY A 156 54.56 -78.64 47.94
C GLY A 156 55.09 -77.76 46.80
N GLY A 157 54.41 -77.71 45.68
CA GLY A 157 54.73 -76.71 44.62
C GLY A 157 53.73 -76.42 43.51
N SER A 158 52.81 -77.37 43.31
CA SER A 158 51.87 -77.31 42.14
C SER A 158 50.66 -76.39 42.36
N GLY A 159 50.46 -75.92 43.60
CA GLY A 159 49.31 -75.07 43.93
C GLY A 159 49.40 -73.57 43.53
N SER A 160 50.62 -73.09 43.34
CA SER A 160 50.83 -71.63 43.17
C SER A 160 50.63 -71.20 41.66
N SER A 161 51.11 -72.08 40.72
CA SER A 161 50.96 -71.71 39.26
C SER A 161 49.56 -71.92 38.76
N SER A 162 48.82 -72.92 39.19
CA SER A 162 47.41 -73.11 38.86
C SER A 162 46.52 -72.07 39.51
N GLY A 163 46.86 -71.64 40.72
CA GLY A 163 46.19 -70.55 41.42
C GLY A 163 46.43 -69.21 40.76
N ALA A 164 47.63 -68.92 40.26
CA ALA A 164 47.96 -67.67 39.53
C ALA A 164 47.21 -67.65 38.19
N CYS A 165 47.21 -68.70 37.42
CA CYS A 165 46.44 -68.78 36.16
C CYS A 165 44.91 -68.56 36.42
N ALA A 166 44.32 -69.15 37.42
CA ALA A 166 42.90 -68.99 37.76
C ALA A 166 42.58 -67.51 38.18
N GLY A 167 43.51 -66.91 38.93
CA GLY A 167 43.38 -65.50 39.28
C GLY A 167 43.45 -64.53 38.09
N ASP A 168 44.35 -64.87 37.10
CA ASP A 168 44.50 -64.08 35.89
C ASP A 168 43.28 -64.24 34.97
N VAL A 169 42.65 -65.40 34.85
CA VAL A 169 41.39 -65.64 34.14
C VAL A 169 40.28 -64.78 34.71
N GLN A 170 40.18 -64.64 36.04
CA GLN A 170 39.22 -63.76 36.70
C GLN A 170 39.52 -62.27 36.42
N ALA A 171 40.79 -61.87 36.42
CA ALA A 171 41.24 -60.52 36.14
C ALA A 171 40.88 -60.11 34.67
N VAL A 172 41.11 -61.01 33.72
CA VAL A 172 40.73 -60.76 32.33
C VAL A 172 39.21 -60.70 32.16
N SER A 173 38.43 -61.57 32.82
CA SER A 173 36.96 -61.53 32.76
C SER A 173 36.43 -60.24 33.39
N ALA A 174 37.00 -59.78 34.52
CA ALA A 174 36.63 -58.48 35.10
C ALA A 174 37.02 -57.28 34.18
N GLY A 175 38.18 -57.40 33.52
CA GLY A 175 38.64 -56.44 32.52
C GLY A 175 37.71 -56.34 31.31
N ASP A 176 37.19 -57.45 30.77
CA ASP A 176 36.22 -57.49 29.68
C ASP A 176 34.87 -56.82 30.06
N GLN A 177 34.42 -57.10 31.31
CA GLN A 177 33.19 -56.42 31.82
C GLN A 177 33.42 -54.91 31.98
N GLY A 178 34.59 -54.51 32.49
CA GLY A 178 34.95 -53.08 32.59
C GLY A 178 35.05 -52.39 31.21
N LEU A 179 35.64 -53.10 30.23
CA LEU A 179 35.73 -52.61 28.87
C LEU A 179 34.32 -52.44 28.21
N SER A 180 33.45 -53.39 28.43
CA SER A 180 32.07 -53.36 27.94
C SER A 180 31.31 -52.17 28.56
N ALA A 181 31.44 -51.96 29.86
CA ALA A 181 30.82 -50.82 30.56
C ALA A 181 31.40 -49.47 30.09
N ALA A 182 32.71 -49.34 29.92
CA ALA A 182 33.35 -48.13 29.38
C ALA A 182 32.95 -47.87 27.94
N SER A 183 32.82 -48.88 27.11
CA SER A 183 32.35 -48.77 25.72
C SER A 183 30.89 -48.31 25.67
N ALA A 184 30.01 -48.81 26.53
CA ALA A 184 28.61 -48.36 26.62
C ALA A 184 28.49 -46.88 27.01
N LYS A 185 29.35 -46.39 27.94
CA LYS A 185 29.41 -44.99 28.28
C LYS A 185 29.79 -44.10 27.11
N VAL A 186 30.86 -44.45 26.38
CA VAL A 186 31.29 -43.69 25.20
C VAL A 186 30.19 -43.65 24.14
N THR A 187 29.46 -44.76 23.93
CA THR A 187 28.32 -44.83 23.00
C THR A 187 27.18 -43.88 23.52
N GLY A 188 26.90 -43.90 24.81
CA GLY A 188 25.92 -43.01 25.40
C GLY A 188 26.29 -41.52 25.20
N ASP A 189 27.55 -41.16 25.46
CA ASP A 189 28.05 -39.78 25.28
C ASP A 189 28.02 -39.34 23.81
N GLN A 190 28.32 -40.24 22.89
CA GLN A 190 28.17 -39.97 21.44
C GLN A 190 26.71 -39.66 21.07
N SER A 191 25.77 -40.37 21.66
CA SER A 191 24.32 -40.09 21.46
C SER A 191 23.90 -38.76 22.04
N LEU A 192 24.39 -38.45 23.26
CA LEU A 192 24.15 -37.16 23.91
C LEU A 192 24.77 -36.01 23.12
N LEU A 193 25.96 -36.13 22.63
CA LEU A 193 26.62 -35.15 21.77
C LEU A 193 25.84 -34.94 20.45
N SER A 194 25.36 -36.00 19.87
CA SER A 194 24.55 -35.95 18.64
C SER A 194 23.25 -35.16 18.89
N SER A 195 22.53 -35.47 19.96
CA SER A 195 21.28 -34.79 20.30
C SER A 195 21.50 -33.31 20.66
N ALA A 196 22.59 -32.99 21.41
CA ALA A 196 22.95 -31.62 21.72
C ALA A 196 23.27 -30.78 20.44
N ARG A 197 23.98 -31.37 19.48
CA ARG A 197 24.24 -30.72 18.19
C ARG A 197 22.99 -30.52 17.36
N GLN A 198 22.05 -31.46 17.34
CA GLN A 198 20.77 -31.31 16.66
C GLN A 198 19.94 -30.19 17.28
N LYS A 199 19.89 -30.11 18.61
CA LYS A 199 19.20 -29.03 19.31
C LYS A 199 19.82 -27.67 18.98
N LEU A 200 21.14 -27.54 19.06
CA LEU A 200 21.85 -26.31 18.69
C LEU A 200 21.54 -25.87 17.25
N ALA A 201 21.53 -26.80 16.29
CA ALA A 201 21.21 -26.50 14.91
C ALA A 201 19.76 -26.02 14.73
N ALA A 202 18.80 -26.63 15.45
CA ALA A 202 17.41 -26.23 15.45
C ALA A 202 17.23 -24.81 16.03
N ASP A 203 17.87 -24.52 17.17
CA ASP A 203 17.79 -23.21 17.81
C ASP A 203 18.52 -22.13 16.99
N GLN A 204 19.62 -22.45 16.31
CA GLN A 204 20.25 -21.55 15.34
C GLN A 204 19.33 -21.23 14.15
N SER A 205 18.60 -22.21 13.65
CA SER A 205 17.60 -22.00 12.58
C SER A 205 16.46 -21.11 13.08
N SER A 206 15.96 -21.39 14.28
CA SER A 206 14.90 -20.59 14.91
C SER A 206 15.34 -19.15 15.16
N LEU A 207 16.57 -18.95 15.62
CA LEU A 207 17.16 -17.61 15.80
C LEU A 207 17.27 -16.87 14.48
N SER A 208 17.74 -17.53 13.41
CA SER A 208 17.85 -16.92 12.09
C SER A 208 16.47 -16.46 11.57
N ALA A 209 15.44 -17.29 11.77
CA ALA A 209 14.07 -16.94 11.43
C ALA A 209 13.56 -15.74 12.26
N ALA A 210 13.80 -15.77 13.58
CA ALA A 210 13.40 -14.68 14.49
C ALA A 210 14.12 -13.36 14.14
N GLU A 211 15.40 -13.40 13.80
CA GLU A 211 16.18 -12.23 13.40
C GLU A 211 15.70 -11.65 12.08
N SER A 212 15.35 -12.49 11.10
CA SER A 212 14.82 -12.04 9.81
C SER A 212 13.44 -11.38 9.90
N SER A 213 12.66 -11.76 10.91
CA SER A 213 11.32 -11.19 11.21
C SER A 213 11.32 -10.26 12.43
N SER A 214 12.50 -9.82 12.90
CA SER A 214 12.58 -8.94 14.07
C SER A 214 11.84 -7.62 13.85
N ALA A 215 10.84 -7.35 14.70
CA ALA A 215 10.09 -6.10 14.70
C ALA A 215 10.81 -5.02 15.51
N SER A 216 10.48 -3.75 15.26
CA SER A 216 11.00 -2.61 16.02
C SER A 216 10.30 -2.39 17.36
N TYR A 217 9.25 -3.15 17.67
CA TYR A 217 8.39 -2.97 18.85
C TYR A 217 8.07 -4.30 19.54
N GLY A 218 7.70 -4.23 20.83
CA GLY A 218 7.22 -5.35 21.63
C GLY A 218 5.70 -5.30 21.86
N GLN A 219 5.13 -6.33 22.48
CA GLN A 219 3.68 -6.47 22.71
C GLN A 219 3.06 -5.37 23.60
N SER A 220 3.85 -4.68 24.41
CA SER A 220 3.40 -3.58 25.28
C SER A 220 3.83 -2.19 24.82
N SER A 221 4.46 -2.09 23.65
CA SER A 221 4.90 -0.81 23.09
C SER A 221 3.71 0.10 22.77
N THR A 222 3.89 1.41 22.91
CA THR A 222 2.83 2.40 22.68
C THR A 222 3.24 3.45 21.66
N PHE A 223 2.24 4.01 20.94
CA PHE A 223 2.46 5.15 20.07
C PHE A 223 2.69 6.41 20.88
N THR A 224 3.91 6.97 20.82
CA THR A 224 4.31 8.17 21.55
C THR A 224 4.25 9.46 20.72
N THR A 225 4.24 9.36 19.41
CA THR A 225 4.06 10.49 18.51
C THR A 225 3.30 10.05 17.27
N LEU A 226 2.28 10.82 16.87
CA LEU A 226 1.50 10.61 15.67
C LEU A 226 1.50 11.90 14.83
N PRO A 227 1.46 11.80 13.49
CA PRO A 227 1.42 12.97 12.62
C PRO A 227 0.02 13.62 12.63
N ALA A 228 -0.03 14.89 12.26
CA ALA A 228 -1.30 15.54 12.00
C ALA A 228 -1.84 15.18 10.60
N VAL A 229 -3.16 15.07 10.47
CA VAL A 229 -3.81 14.96 9.15
C VAL A 229 -3.47 16.19 8.31
N GLY A 230 -3.10 15.98 7.06
CA GLY A 230 -2.61 17.01 6.15
C GLY A 230 -1.11 17.26 6.20
N GLN A 231 -0.39 16.70 7.18
CA GLN A 231 1.06 16.82 7.27
C GLN A 231 1.75 16.16 6.08
N VAL A 232 2.76 16.84 5.52
CA VAL A 232 3.62 16.30 4.48
C VAL A 232 4.93 15.83 5.10
N VAL A 233 5.23 14.55 4.92
CA VAL A 233 6.46 13.92 5.40
C VAL A 233 7.39 13.65 4.22
N ARG A 234 8.68 13.96 4.37
CA ARG A 234 9.70 13.81 3.35
C ARG A 234 10.75 12.80 3.77
N ARG A 235 11.61 12.39 2.83
CA ARG A 235 12.74 11.49 3.09
C ARG A 235 13.54 11.89 4.33
N GLY A 236 13.78 10.93 5.22
CA GLY A 236 14.52 11.14 6.44
C GLY A 236 13.71 11.76 7.58
N GLN A 237 12.44 12.09 7.38
CA GLN A 237 11.57 12.59 8.44
C GLN A 237 10.79 11.47 9.10
N SER A 238 10.40 11.68 10.36
CA SER A 238 9.57 10.75 11.12
C SER A 238 8.13 10.79 10.64
N LEU A 239 7.55 9.60 10.43
CA LEU A 239 6.12 9.40 10.20
C LEU A 239 5.35 9.39 11.52
N TYR A 240 5.79 8.59 12.46
CA TYR A 240 5.26 8.45 13.81
C TYR A 240 6.38 7.93 14.73
N ALA A 241 6.13 7.77 16.03
CA ALA A 241 7.09 7.17 16.93
C ALA A 241 6.42 6.16 17.87
N VAL A 242 7.13 5.07 18.12
CA VAL A 242 6.81 4.02 19.09
C VAL A 242 7.85 4.06 20.21
N GLU A 243 7.42 4.20 21.47
CA GLU A 243 8.32 4.32 22.64
C GLU A 243 9.44 5.36 22.45
N SER A 244 9.11 6.49 21.80
CA SER A 244 10.06 7.54 21.43
C SER A 244 11.04 7.17 20.30
N ALA A 245 11.00 5.94 19.78
CA ALA A 245 11.75 5.55 18.58
C ALA A 245 10.99 5.98 17.32
N PRO A 246 11.53 6.90 16.50
CA PRO A 246 10.86 7.36 15.31
C PRO A 246 10.90 6.31 14.20
N VAL A 247 9.78 6.13 13.52
CA VAL A 247 9.68 5.40 12.25
C VAL A 247 9.92 6.39 11.11
N ILE A 248 10.95 6.15 10.32
CA ILE A 248 11.47 7.12 9.36
C ILE A 248 11.03 6.77 7.93
N LEU A 249 10.56 7.80 7.21
CA LEU A 249 10.25 7.69 5.78
C LEU A 249 11.54 7.69 4.95
N LEU A 250 11.70 6.69 4.14
CA LEU A 250 12.71 6.59 3.09
C LEU A 250 12.01 6.48 1.73
N TYR A 251 12.74 6.69 0.63
CA TYR A 251 12.17 6.58 -0.71
C TYR A 251 12.58 5.28 -1.38
N GLY A 252 11.61 4.53 -1.86
CA GLY A 252 11.79 3.27 -2.54
C GLY A 252 10.47 2.76 -3.12
N ALA A 253 10.54 1.84 -4.04
CA ALA A 253 9.41 1.20 -4.69
C ALA A 253 9.07 -0.16 -4.05
N VAL A 254 9.95 -0.68 -3.20
CA VAL A 254 9.79 -1.99 -2.55
C VAL A 254 9.59 -1.78 -1.06
N ALA A 255 8.44 -2.19 -0.54
CA ALA A 255 8.19 -2.18 0.89
C ALA A 255 9.20 -3.08 1.63
N PRO A 256 9.69 -2.67 2.83
CA PRO A 256 10.59 -3.50 3.61
C PRO A 256 9.82 -4.74 4.11
N TRP A 257 10.25 -5.91 3.68
CA TRP A 257 9.62 -7.21 3.98
C TRP A 257 10.43 -8.06 4.95
N ARG A 258 11.64 -7.64 5.28
CA ARG A 258 12.57 -8.31 6.20
C ARG A 258 13.36 -7.29 6.99
N ALA A 259 13.85 -7.69 8.16
CA ALA A 259 14.81 -6.89 8.92
C ALA A 259 16.12 -6.79 8.13
N VAL A 260 16.77 -5.62 8.22
CA VAL A 260 18.06 -5.37 7.55
C VAL A 260 19.17 -5.60 8.56
N THR A 261 19.91 -6.71 8.38
CA THR A 261 20.95 -7.17 9.30
C THR A 261 22.23 -7.58 8.56
N ALA A 262 23.33 -7.66 9.28
CA ALA A 262 24.59 -8.14 8.72
C ALA A 262 24.46 -9.61 8.25
N GLY A 263 25.07 -9.92 7.09
CA GLY A 263 25.03 -11.27 6.52
C GLY A 263 23.76 -11.62 5.73
N MET A 264 22.82 -10.69 5.61
CA MET A 264 21.62 -10.90 4.79
C MET A 264 21.95 -11.04 3.30
N SER A 265 21.09 -11.74 2.55
CA SER A 265 21.22 -11.88 1.10
C SER A 265 21.03 -10.54 0.39
N PRO A 266 21.70 -10.29 -0.75
CA PRO A 266 21.48 -9.11 -1.57
C PRO A 266 20.03 -8.94 -1.99
N GLY A 267 19.58 -7.68 -2.19
CA GLY A 267 18.22 -7.40 -2.59
C GLY A 267 17.96 -5.92 -2.90
N ARG A 268 16.83 -5.66 -3.57
CA ARG A 268 16.41 -4.30 -3.91
C ARG A 268 16.18 -3.43 -2.67
N ASP A 269 15.69 -4.00 -1.59
CA ASP A 269 15.55 -3.35 -0.28
C ASP A 269 16.88 -2.77 0.22
N VAL A 270 17.98 -3.52 0.09
CA VAL A 270 19.34 -3.05 0.44
C VAL A 270 19.80 -1.98 -0.54
N ALA A 271 19.51 -2.12 -1.83
CA ALA A 271 19.89 -1.11 -2.83
C ALA A 271 19.18 0.23 -2.57
N GLU A 272 17.88 0.18 -2.26
CA GLU A 272 17.09 1.37 -1.93
C GLU A 272 17.57 2.01 -0.61
N LEU A 273 17.84 1.21 0.41
CA LEU A 273 18.41 1.70 1.67
C LEU A 273 19.76 2.38 1.45
N ASN A 274 20.70 1.73 0.74
CA ASN A 274 22.01 2.32 0.43
C ASN A 274 21.88 3.65 -0.34
N GLY A 275 20.92 3.71 -1.28
CA GLY A 275 20.58 4.93 -2.01
C GLY A 275 20.09 6.05 -1.10
N ASN A 276 19.19 5.74 -0.18
CA ASN A 276 18.66 6.70 0.80
C ASN A 276 19.73 7.21 1.77
N LEU A 277 20.51 6.30 2.36
CA LEU A 277 21.60 6.65 3.27
C LEU A 277 22.64 7.56 2.61
N ARG A 278 22.97 7.29 1.33
CA ARG A 278 23.85 8.13 0.53
C ARG A 278 23.28 9.54 0.32
N VAL A 279 22.01 9.64 -0.08
CA VAL A 279 21.35 10.93 -0.33
C VAL A 279 21.19 11.74 0.96
N LEU A 280 20.95 11.07 2.09
CA LEU A 280 20.87 11.69 3.41
C LEU A 280 22.25 12.06 3.99
N GLY A 281 23.35 11.67 3.33
CA GLY A 281 24.71 12.05 3.72
C GLY A 281 25.40 11.09 4.67
N TYR A 282 24.79 9.95 5.02
CA TYR A 282 25.35 8.98 5.98
C TYR A 282 26.37 8.01 5.37
N GLY A 283 26.47 7.95 4.04
CA GLY A 283 27.38 7.01 3.40
C GLY A 283 27.82 7.45 2.00
N LYS A 284 28.88 8.26 1.90
CA LYS A 284 29.48 8.62 0.61
C LYS A 284 30.01 7.35 -0.06
N GLY A 285 29.48 7.02 -1.25
CA GLY A 285 29.92 5.85 -2.02
C GLY A 285 29.13 4.57 -1.78
N LEU A 286 28.09 4.54 -0.90
CA LEU A 286 27.18 3.42 -0.80
C LEU A 286 26.44 3.21 -2.12
N SER A 287 26.49 1.99 -2.65
CA SER A 287 25.80 1.59 -3.87
C SER A 287 25.61 0.07 -3.93
N GLY A 288 24.69 -0.35 -4.80
CA GLY A 288 24.38 -1.76 -5.00
C GLY A 288 23.46 -2.35 -3.93
N ASP A 289 23.18 -3.60 -4.11
CA ASP A 289 22.16 -4.40 -3.41
C ASP A 289 22.72 -5.29 -2.30
N THR A 290 24.00 -5.18 -2.02
CA THR A 290 24.69 -6.02 -1.03
C THR A 290 24.91 -5.25 0.26
N PHE A 291 24.53 -5.88 1.39
CA PHE A 291 24.81 -5.36 2.72
C PHE A 291 26.31 -5.54 3.06
N ARG A 292 26.99 -4.46 3.42
CA ARG A 292 28.42 -4.44 3.69
C ARG A 292 28.71 -3.70 4.99
N ALA A 293 29.94 -3.83 5.49
CA ALA A 293 30.39 -3.08 6.67
C ALA A 293 30.16 -1.56 6.55
N ALA A 294 30.28 -1.02 5.33
CA ALA A 294 29.97 0.39 5.05
C ALA A 294 28.48 0.69 5.25
N THR A 295 27.58 -0.25 4.88
CA THR A 295 26.15 -0.13 5.15
C THR A 295 25.86 -0.11 6.65
N THR A 296 26.47 -1.02 7.43
CA THR A 296 26.38 -1.04 8.90
C THR A 296 26.82 0.31 9.49
N ALA A 297 27.94 0.83 9.07
CA ALA A 297 28.46 2.12 9.56
C ALA A 297 27.49 3.28 9.24
N ALA A 298 26.92 3.28 8.02
CA ALA A 298 25.97 4.30 7.60
C ALA A 298 24.64 4.20 8.37
N ILE A 299 24.15 2.97 8.64
CA ILE A 299 22.97 2.77 9.48
C ILE A 299 23.22 3.28 10.90
N ARG A 300 24.37 3.00 11.49
CA ARG A 300 24.71 3.52 12.83
C ARG A 300 24.72 5.04 12.88
N ALA A 301 25.30 5.69 11.86
CA ALA A 301 25.29 7.15 11.76
C ALA A 301 23.86 7.70 11.59
N PHE A 302 23.05 7.06 10.77
CA PHE A 302 21.64 7.39 10.59
C PHE A 302 20.85 7.23 11.90
N GLN A 303 20.99 6.10 12.59
CA GLN A 303 20.35 5.85 13.88
C GLN A 303 20.73 6.90 14.92
N SER A 304 22.04 7.20 15.07
CA SER A 304 22.52 8.23 16.00
C SER A 304 21.92 9.61 15.68
N ALA A 305 21.81 9.99 14.40
CA ALA A 305 21.23 11.26 13.99
C ALA A 305 19.74 11.37 14.31
N HIS A 306 19.04 10.25 14.41
CA HIS A 306 17.62 10.19 14.76
C HIS A 306 17.36 9.81 16.23
N GLY A 307 18.38 9.81 17.09
CA GLY A 307 18.23 9.48 18.52
C GLY A 307 17.98 7.99 18.80
N LEU A 308 18.21 7.13 17.83
CA LEU A 308 18.08 5.68 17.97
C LEU A 308 19.39 5.04 18.46
N SER A 309 19.30 3.87 19.09
CA SER A 309 20.48 3.07 19.45
C SER A 309 21.24 2.65 18.18
N PRO A 310 22.56 2.92 18.08
CA PRO A 310 23.35 2.69 16.87
C PRO A 310 23.75 1.20 16.72
N SER A 311 22.76 0.32 16.57
CA SER A 311 22.97 -1.13 16.38
C SER A 311 23.65 -1.44 15.04
N GLY A 312 23.35 -0.68 14.01
CA GLY A 312 23.75 -0.95 12.63
C GLY A 312 22.82 -1.93 11.93
N GLU A 313 21.65 -2.21 12.51
CA GLU A 313 20.58 -3.06 11.99
C GLU A 313 19.27 -2.29 11.98
N LEU A 314 18.38 -2.59 11.07
CA LEU A 314 17.04 -1.99 10.99
C LEU A 314 15.98 -3.10 11.09
N PRO A 315 15.35 -3.26 12.25
CA PRO A 315 14.22 -4.17 12.43
C PRO A 315 13.03 -3.75 11.53
N LEU A 316 12.11 -4.68 11.26
CA LEU A 316 10.85 -4.39 10.59
C LEU A 316 10.08 -3.31 11.35
N GLY A 317 9.48 -2.36 10.62
CA GLY A 317 8.75 -1.24 11.20
C GLY A 317 9.62 -0.04 11.62
N SER A 318 10.96 -0.13 11.57
CA SER A 318 11.84 1.02 11.88
C SER A 318 11.92 2.05 10.75
N VAL A 319 11.70 1.63 9.52
CA VAL A 319 11.66 2.48 8.32
C VAL A 319 10.52 2.06 7.41
N VAL A 320 9.98 3.01 6.66
CA VAL A 320 8.96 2.80 5.63
C VAL A 320 9.51 3.32 4.30
N PHE A 321 9.34 2.55 3.23
CA PHE A 321 9.70 2.97 1.87
C PHE A 321 8.43 3.37 1.11
N GLU A 322 8.43 4.58 0.54
CA GLU A 322 7.42 5.10 -0.37
C GLU A 322 8.07 5.73 -1.60
N ALA A 323 7.35 5.83 -2.69
CA ALA A 323 7.89 6.35 -3.95
C ALA A 323 8.41 7.79 -3.85
N GLY A 324 7.89 8.58 -2.90
CA GLY A 324 8.24 9.99 -2.71
C GLY A 324 7.79 10.54 -1.38
N ALA A 325 7.66 11.87 -1.32
CA ALA A 325 7.05 12.55 -0.19
C ALA A 325 5.57 12.15 -0.08
N VAL A 326 5.11 11.96 1.15
CA VAL A 326 3.74 11.53 1.42
C VAL A 326 2.99 12.60 2.20
N ARG A 327 1.67 12.67 1.96
CA ARG A 327 0.72 13.47 2.74
C ARG A 327 -0.14 12.53 3.58
N VAL A 328 -0.26 12.79 4.86
CA VAL A 328 -1.10 12.01 5.77
C VAL A 328 -2.56 12.41 5.57
N THR A 329 -3.43 11.44 5.26
CA THR A 329 -4.87 11.68 5.06
C THR A 329 -5.71 11.15 6.22
N ALA A 330 -5.25 10.07 6.88
CA ALA A 330 -5.89 9.58 8.11
C ALA A 330 -4.85 8.96 9.05
N VAL A 331 -5.18 8.98 10.35
CA VAL A 331 -4.40 8.35 11.42
C VAL A 331 -5.34 7.40 12.16
N THR A 332 -5.02 6.12 12.16
CA THR A 332 -5.88 5.07 12.75
C THR A 332 -5.71 4.95 14.25
N PRO A 333 -4.46 4.86 14.81
CA PRO A 333 -4.27 4.71 16.25
C PRO A 333 -4.47 6.04 16.98
N THR A 334 -4.69 5.95 18.29
CA THR A 334 -4.67 7.09 19.18
C THR A 334 -3.34 7.18 19.93
N LEU A 335 -2.93 8.40 20.27
CA LEU A 335 -1.71 8.62 21.05
C LEU A 335 -1.81 7.88 22.39
N GLY A 336 -0.77 7.11 22.75
CA GLY A 336 -0.73 6.27 23.95
C GLY A 336 -1.42 4.90 23.80
N SER A 337 -2.03 4.57 22.65
CA SER A 337 -2.55 3.21 22.42
C SER A 337 -1.40 2.22 22.18
N THR A 338 -1.64 0.95 22.51
CA THR A 338 -0.69 -0.13 22.24
C THR A 338 -0.51 -0.37 20.75
N VAL A 339 0.73 -0.68 20.36
CA VAL A 339 1.09 -0.99 18.99
C VAL A 339 0.64 -2.41 18.65
N GLN A 340 -0.01 -2.56 17.52
CA GLN A 340 -0.41 -3.85 16.97
C GLN A 340 -0.14 -3.85 15.47
N ALA A 341 0.11 -5.05 14.91
CA ALA A 341 0.22 -5.20 13.46
C ALA A 341 -1.08 -4.76 12.77
N GLY A 342 -0.96 -3.95 11.73
CA GLY A 342 -2.11 -3.45 11.00
C GLY A 342 -1.99 -1.98 10.60
N PRO A 343 -3.10 -1.37 10.13
CA PRO A 343 -3.09 -0.02 9.58
C PRO A 343 -2.77 1.04 10.63
N VAL A 344 -1.81 1.90 10.33
CA VAL A 344 -1.39 3.03 11.18
C VAL A 344 -1.78 4.36 10.52
N LEU A 345 -1.37 4.57 9.28
CA LEU A 345 -1.62 5.80 8.53
C LEU A 345 -2.21 5.48 7.17
N THR A 346 -3.19 6.27 6.75
CA THR A 346 -3.52 6.40 5.32
C THR A 346 -2.78 7.61 4.78
N ILE A 347 -2.14 7.44 3.66
CA ILE A 347 -1.31 8.46 3.02
C ILE A 347 -1.64 8.57 1.54
N THR A 348 -1.26 9.68 0.95
CA THR A 348 -1.24 9.91 -0.50
C THR A 348 0.11 10.46 -0.92
N SER A 349 0.39 10.49 -2.21
CA SER A 349 1.49 11.29 -2.73
C SER A 349 1.20 12.79 -2.54
N THR A 350 2.13 13.66 -2.90
CA THR A 350 1.92 15.12 -2.91
C THR A 350 1.49 15.65 -4.27
N VAL A 351 1.23 14.77 -5.23
CA VAL A 351 0.82 15.11 -6.59
C VAL A 351 -0.70 15.31 -6.61
N ARG A 352 -1.14 16.46 -7.12
CA ARG A 352 -2.56 16.75 -7.30
C ARG A 352 -3.16 15.91 -8.40
N ARG A 353 -4.35 15.38 -8.15
CA ARG A 353 -5.12 14.56 -9.08
C ARG A 353 -6.61 14.82 -8.91
N VAL A 354 -7.34 14.79 -10.02
CA VAL A 354 -8.79 14.77 -10.02
C VAL A 354 -9.24 13.41 -10.52
N THR A 355 -10.01 12.70 -9.72
CA THR A 355 -10.57 11.39 -10.05
C THR A 355 -12.02 11.55 -10.47
N ILE A 356 -12.35 10.99 -11.62
CA ILE A 356 -13.68 10.98 -12.24
C ILE A 356 -14.16 9.53 -12.28
N GLU A 357 -15.38 9.29 -11.84
CA GLU A 357 -16.10 8.03 -12.09
C GLU A 357 -16.96 8.23 -13.35
N LEU A 358 -16.40 7.94 -14.52
CA LEU A 358 -17.06 8.09 -15.80
C LEU A 358 -17.92 6.88 -16.10
N ASP A 359 -19.12 7.08 -16.66
CA ASP A 359 -19.94 5.99 -17.16
C ASP A 359 -19.14 5.17 -18.20
N ALA A 360 -19.13 3.85 -18.02
CA ALA A 360 -18.38 2.94 -18.90
C ALA A 360 -18.83 3.04 -20.39
N ALA A 361 -20.07 3.45 -20.66
CA ALA A 361 -20.57 3.68 -22.01
C ALA A 361 -19.85 4.85 -22.71
N GLN A 362 -19.30 5.80 -21.94
CA GLN A 362 -18.60 6.99 -22.46
C GLN A 362 -17.08 6.77 -22.61
N GLN A 363 -16.58 5.57 -22.31
CA GLN A 363 -15.14 5.28 -22.36
C GLN A 363 -14.51 5.57 -23.73
N ALA A 364 -15.26 5.29 -24.83
CA ALA A 364 -14.75 5.47 -26.19
C ALA A 364 -14.50 6.94 -26.56
N ASP A 365 -15.18 7.86 -25.89
CA ASP A 365 -15.16 9.30 -26.18
C ASP A 365 -13.99 10.01 -25.48
N VAL A 366 -13.35 9.35 -24.52
CA VAL A 366 -12.34 9.96 -23.64
C VAL A 366 -10.98 9.26 -23.83
N LYS A 367 -9.92 10.05 -24.02
CA LYS A 367 -8.57 9.54 -24.29
C LYS A 367 -7.54 10.22 -23.41
N VAL A 368 -6.48 9.48 -23.09
CA VAL A 368 -5.29 10.05 -22.41
C VAL A 368 -4.72 11.20 -23.24
N GLY A 369 -4.52 12.34 -22.60
CA GLY A 369 -4.04 13.57 -23.23
C GLY A 369 -5.14 14.58 -23.58
N ASP A 370 -6.43 14.20 -23.54
CA ASP A 370 -7.52 15.12 -23.80
C ASP A 370 -7.50 16.29 -22.81
N PRO A 371 -7.75 17.51 -23.28
CA PRO A 371 -7.82 18.68 -22.43
C PRO A 371 -9.09 18.65 -21.59
N ALA A 372 -8.96 19.02 -20.34
CA ALA A 372 -10.07 19.14 -19.40
C ALA A 372 -10.03 20.50 -18.69
N LEU A 373 -11.17 21.06 -18.37
CA LEU A 373 -11.32 22.25 -17.54
C LEU A 373 -11.92 21.83 -16.20
N ILE A 374 -11.21 22.07 -15.12
CA ILE A 374 -11.61 21.74 -13.76
C ILE A 374 -12.20 22.98 -13.12
N THR A 375 -13.46 22.91 -12.69
CA THR A 375 -14.15 23.97 -11.94
C THR A 375 -14.14 23.62 -10.48
N LEU A 376 -13.48 24.45 -9.66
CA LEU A 376 -13.34 24.30 -8.24
C LEU A 376 -14.61 24.76 -7.48
N PRO A 377 -14.78 24.43 -6.19
CA PRO A 377 -15.97 24.83 -5.43
C PRO A 377 -16.18 26.35 -5.28
N ASP A 378 -15.14 27.15 -5.47
CA ASP A 378 -15.19 28.61 -5.47
C ASP A 378 -15.51 29.20 -6.86
N ASN A 379 -15.90 28.37 -7.84
CA ASN A 379 -16.12 28.67 -9.24
C ASN A 379 -14.87 29.14 -10.02
N SER A 380 -13.69 29.09 -9.43
CA SER A 380 -12.46 29.27 -10.19
C SER A 380 -12.20 28.06 -11.07
N THR A 381 -11.54 28.25 -12.21
CA THR A 381 -11.26 27.19 -13.18
C THR A 381 -9.76 27.03 -13.36
N THR A 382 -9.31 25.79 -13.48
CA THR A 382 -7.94 25.45 -13.83
C THR A 382 -7.89 24.43 -14.95
N PRO A 383 -7.03 24.60 -15.96
CA PRO A 383 -6.86 23.61 -17.01
C PRO A 383 -6.17 22.34 -16.47
N GLY A 384 -6.54 21.21 -17.05
CA GLY A 384 -5.95 19.92 -16.79
C GLY A 384 -5.87 19.06 -18.06
N ARG A 385 -5.27 17.89 -17.91
CA ARG A 385 -5.23 16.86 -18.95
C ARG A 385 -5.54 15.50 -18.36
N ILE A 386 -6.23 14.69 -19.15
CA ILE A 386 -6.44 13.30 -18.79
C ILE A 386 -5.11 12.58 -18.78
N SER A 387 -4.74 12.03 -17.62
CA SER A 387 -3.50 11.29 -17.38
C SER A 387 -3.70 9.78 -17.44
N TYR A 388 -4.92 9.31 -17.12
CA TYR A 388 -5.24 7.88 -17.10
C TYR A 388 -6.71 7.66 -17.43
N VAL A 389 -7.00 6.58 -18.17
CA VAL A 389 -8.36 6.08 -18.45
C VAL A 389 -8.39 4.60 -18.07
N GLY A 390 -9.22 4.26 -17.10
CA GLY A 390 -9.40 2.90 -16.62
C GLY A 390 -9.98 1.97 -17.67
N THR A 391 -9.56 0.73 -17.63
CA THR A 391 -10.07 -0.33 -18.51
C THR A 391 -10.97 -1.32 -17.77
N VAL A 392 -11.09 -1.17 -16.46
CA VAL A 392 -11.91 -2.02 -15.60
C VAL A 392 -13.10 -1.22 -15.12
N ALA A 393 -14.30 -1.68 -15.47
CA ALA A 393 -15.53 -1.09 -14.98
C ALA A 393 -15.85 -1.65 -13.59
N THR A 394 -16.20 -0.76 -12.67
CA THR A 394 -16.65 -1.08 -11.31
C THR A 394 -18.12 -0.69 -11.17
N VAL A 395 -18.92 -1.54 -10.56
CA VAL A 395 -20.30 -1.20 -10.19
C VAL A 395 -20.26 -0.61 -8.78
N PRO A 396 -20.71 0.64 -8.58
CA PRO A 396 -20.77 1.21 -7.24
C PRO A 396 -21.61 0.33 -6.34
N SER A 397 -21.00 -0.30 -5.34
CA SER A 397 -21.73 -1.03 -4.30
C SER A 397 -22.36 0.01 -3.40
N SER A 398 -23.69 0.15 -3.46
CA SER A 398 -24.42 0.83 -2.41
C SER A 398 -24.14 0.11 -1.11
N SER A 399 -23.38 0.74 -0.19
CA SER A 399 -23.23 0.26 1.17
C SER A 399 -24.65 0.17 1.77
N SER A 400 -25.20 -1.03 1.80
CA SER A 400 -26.42 -1.34 2.50
C SER A 400 -26.22 -1.09 3.99
N SER A 401 -26.59 0.09 4.45
CA SER A 401 -27.05 0.25 5.82
C SER A 401 -28.24 -0.71 5.97
N SER A 402 -28.13 -1.65 6.87
CA SER A 402 -29.12 -2.66 7.22
C SER A 402 -30.46 -1.99 7.56
N GLY A 403 -31.32 -1.85 6.56
CA GLY A 403 -32.68 -1.35 6.65
C GLY A 403 -33.49 -2.03 5.56
N GLN A 404 -34.36 -2.92 5.98
CA GLN A 404 -35.36 -3.71 5.28
C GLN A 404 -36.12 -2.88 4.22
N GLY A 405 -36.05 -3.25 2.96
CA GLY A 405 -36.98 -2.77 1.93
C GLY A 405 -36.39 -2.56 0.55
N GLY A 406 -36.45 -3.54 -0.30
CA GLY A 406 -36.59 -3.66 -1.71
C GLY A 406 -36.18 -2.50 -2.64
N GLY A 407 -35.30 -2.80 -3.58
CA GLY A 407 -34.99 -1.99 -4.72
C GLY A 407 -33.47 -1.88 -4.93
N GLY A 408 -32.81 -2.94 -5.38
CA GLY A 408 -31.42 -2.90 -5.81
C GLY A 408 -31.30 -2.05 -7.07
N GLY A 409 -31.09 -0.75 -6.93
CA GLY A 409 -30.58 0.09 -7.99
C GLY A 409 -29.09 -0.23 -8.16
N SER A 410 -28.72 -1.14 -9.04
CA SER A 410 -27.36 -1.25 -9.51
C SER A 410 -27.06 0.05 -10.27
N GLY A 411 -26.18 0.89 -9.70
CA GLY A 411 -25.62 2.04 -10.40
C GLY A 411 -25.01 1.58 -11.73
N ALA A 412 -25.05 2.42 -12.75
CA ALA A 412 -24.36 2.14 -14.00
C ALA A 412 -22.88 1.83 -13.73
N PRO A 413 -22.26 0.88 -14.45
CA PRO A 413 -20.85 0.60 -14.27
C PRO A 413 -20.01 1.83 -14.64
N THR A 414 -19.07 2.19 -13.80
CA THR A 414 -18.18 3.33 -13.99
C THR A 414 -16.73 2.88 -14.17
N ILE A 415 -15.97 3.66 -14.93
CA ILE A 415 -14.51 3.54 -15.05
C ILE A 415 -13.86 4.73 -14.37
N GLU A 416 -12.70 4.49 -13.81
CA GLU A 416 -11.89 5.56 -13.23
C GLU A 416 -11.14 6.31 -14.33
N VAL A 417 -11.28 7.64 -14.35
CA VAL A 417 -10.52 8.54 -15.21
C VAL A 417 -9.81 9.56 -14.33
N GLU A 418 -8.51 9.74 -14.58
CA GLU A 418 -7.71 10.67 -13.80
C GLU A 418 -7.31 11.88 -14.65
N VAL A 419 -7.47 13.05 -14.07
CA VAL A 419 -7.04 14.32 -14.65
C VAL A 419 -5.95 14.95 -13.78
N THR A 420 -4.85 15.30 -14.42
CA THR A 420 -3.76 16.04 -13.76
C THR A 420 -3.93 17.53 -14.07
N PRO A 421 -4.11 18.39 -13.04
CA PRO A 421 -4.13 19.84 -13.23
C PRO A 421 -2.79 20.33 -13.80
N THR A 422 -2.85 21.24 -14.77
CA THR A 422 -1.65 21.85 -15.38
C THR A 422 -0.94 22.77 -14.38
N ASP A 423 -1.73 23.47 -13.56
CA ASP A 423 -1.23 24.25 -12.43
C ASP A 423 -1.75 23.66 -11.11
N PRO A 424 -0.96 22.81 -10.45
CA PRO A 424 -1.34 22.25 -9.15
C PRO A 424 -1.52 23.30 -8.05
N GLY A 425 -0.85 24.47 -8.16
CA GLY A 425 -0.96 25.55 -7.19
C GLY A 425 -2.34 26.21 -7.20
N ALA A 426 -2.97 26.30 -8.36
CA ALA A 426 -4.30 26.87 -8.52
C ALA A 426 -5.41 26.06 -7.83
N THR A 427 -5.18 24.77 -7.52
CA THR A 427 -6.16 23.92 -6.82
C THR A 427 -6.21 24.17 -5.29
N GLY A 428 -5.39 25.05 -4.77
CA GLY A 428 -5.37 25.40 -3.35
C GLY A 428 -4.96 24.24 -2.43
N GLN A 429 -5.50 24.26 -1.21
CA GLN A 429 -5.22 23.25 -0.15
C GLN A 429 -6.31 22.17 -0.03
N LEU A 430 -7.32 22.21 -0.88
CA LEU A 430 -8.47 21.32 -0.82
C LEU A 430 -8.05 19.87 -1.02
N ASP A 431 -8.66 18.95 -0.29
CA ASP A 431 -8.48 17.51 -0.39
C ASP A 431 -9.85 16.84 -0.32
N GLN A 432 -10.07 15.83 -1.14
CA GLN A 432 -11.36 15.14 -1.31
C GLN A 432 -12.52 16.12 -1.57
N ALA A 433 -12.26 17.19 -2.31
CA ALA A 433 -13.25 18.20 -2.62
C ALA A 433 -14.02 17.86 -3.90
N PRO A 434 -15.36 18.00 -3.89
CA PRO A 434 -16.15 17.84 -5.11
C PRO A 434 -15.84 18.96 -6.10
N VAL A 435 -15.59 18.60 -7.34
CA VAL A 435 -15.31 19.52 -8.45
C VAL A 435 -16.09 19.07 -9.69
N ASN A 436 -16.29 20.00 -10.62
CA ASN A 436 -16.85 19.66 -11.94
C ASN A 436 -15.74 19.69 -12.99
N VAL A 437 -15.75 18.71 -13.89
CA VAL A 437 -14.78 18.62 -14.97
C VAL A 437 -15.49 18.63 -16.30
N SER A 438 -15.07 19.54 -17.18
CA SER A 438 -15.50 19.59 -18.56
C SER A 438 -14.41 19.00 -19.45
N ILE A 439 -14.61 17.79 -19.96
CA ILE A 439 -13.68 17.08 -20.82
C ILE A 439 -13.98 17.46 -22.27
N THR A 440 -12.98 17.94 -23.00
CA THR A 440 -13.13 18.16 -24.45
C THR A 440 -12.88 16.86 -25.20
N THR A 441 -13.94 16.23 -25.65
CA THR A 441 -13.90 14.91 -26.32
C THR A 441 -13.64 15.00 -27.82
N ALA A 442 -14.08 16.09 -28.44
CA ALA A 442 -13.81 16.34 -29.85
C ALA A 442 -13.62 17.84 -30.13
N ARG A 443 -12.82 18.16 -31.12
CA ARG A 443 -12.59 19.53 -31.58
C ARG A 443 -12.41 19.60 -33.07
N VAL A 444 -13.10 20.55 -33.68
CA VAL A 444 -12.97 20.87 -35.12
C VAL A 444 -12.61 22.35 -35.25
N ALA A 445 -11.53 22.65 -35.97
CA ALA A 445 -11.09 24.01 -36.20
C ALA A 445 -11.63 24.54 -37.54
N ASN A 446 -12.01 25.83 -37.58
CA ASN A 446 -12.42 26.52 -38.80
C ASN A 446 -13.58 25.84 -39.54
N ALA A 447 -14.52 25.24 -38.79
CA ALA A 447 -15.73 24.63 -39.38
C ALA A 447 -16.76 25.68 -39.76
N LEU A 448 -17.62 25.36 -40.76
CA LEU A 448 -18.86 26.12 -40.98
C LEU A 448 -19.82 25.76 -39.85
N VAL A 449 -20.36 26.74 -39.19
CA VAL A 449 -21.26 26.56 -38.05
C VAL A 449 -22.50 27.38 -38.18
N VAL A 450 -23.61 26.84 -37.66
CA VAL A 450 -24.91 27.47 -37.59
C VAL A 450 -25.52 27.25 -36.21
N PRO A 451 -26.43 28.08 -35.73
CA PRO A 451 -27.24 27.76 -34.56
C PRO A 451 -27.99 26.43 -34.76
N VAL A 452 -28.08 25.64 -33.70
CA VAL A 452 -28.76 24.32 -33.75
C VAL A 452 -30.24 24.50 -34.21
N ASP A 453 -30.87 25.60 -33.80
CA ASP A 453 -32.26 25.94 -34.11
C ASP A 453 -32.49 26.27 -35.59
N ALA A 454 -31.43 26.47 -36.38
CA ALA A 454 -31.52 26.65 -37.83
C ALA A 454 -31.71 25.34 -38.60
N LEU A 455 -31.52 24.19 -37.95
CA LEU A 455 -31.62 22.88 -38.60
C LEU A 455 -33.08 22.47 -38.80
N LEU A 456 -33.42 22.18 -40.04
CA LEU A 456 -34.73 21.64 -40.44
C LEU A 456 -34.59 20.15 -40.73
N ALA A 457 -35.39 19.31 -40.10
CA ALA A 457 -35.44 17.89 -40.40
C ALA A 457 -36.20 17.65 -41.72
N LEU A 458 -35.61 16.88 -42.62
CA LEU A 458 -36.23 16.51 -43.89
C LEU A 458 -37.07 15.23 -43.75
N SER A 459 -38.21 15.16 -44.39
CA SER A 459 -39.08 13.97 -44.42
C SER A 459 -38.43 12.75 -45.08
N SER A 460 -37.43 12.97 -45.91
CA SER A 460 -36.60 11.94 -46.56
C SER A 460 -35.44 11.46 -45.69
N GLY A 461 -35.30 12.01 -44.48
CA GLY A 461 -34.13 11.83 -43.58
C GLY A 461 -33.06 12.86 -43.86
N GLY A 462 -32.24 13.14 -42.81
CA GLY A 462 -31.19 14.17 -42.83
C GLY A 462 -31.70 15.56 -42.48
N TYR A 463 -30.84 16.56 -42.65
CA TYR A 463 -31.09 17.94 -42.26
C TYR A 463 -30.89 18.90 -43.41
N ALA A 464 -31.55 20.05 -43.37
CA ALA A 464 -31.38 21.16 -44.30
C ALA A 464 -31.35 22.49 -43.57
N LEU A 465 -30.76 23.48 -44.20
CA LEU A 465 -30.85 24.90 -43.79
C LEU A 465 -31.70 25.65 -44.77
N GLU A 466 -32.49 26.58 -44.31
CA GLU A 466 -33.22 27.50 -45.18
C GLU A 466 -32.35 28.74 -45.45
N GLU A 467 -31.73 28.80 -46.62
CA GLU A 467 -30.89 29.90 -47.07
C GLU A 467 -31.73 31.04 -47.66
N ILE A 468 -31.43 32.26 -47.28
CA ILE A 468 -32.00 33.47 -47.85
C ILE A 468 -31.06 34.02 -48.95
N ARG A 469 -31.41 33.84 -50.20
CA ARG A 469 -30.64 34.32 -51.34
C ARG A 469 -30.92 35.77 -51.71
N ALA A 470 -30.12 36.29 -52.64
CA ALA A 470 -30.34 37.63 -53.17
C ALA A 470 -31.78 37.80 -53.73
N GLY A 471 -32.43 38.90 -53.35
CA GLY A 471 -33.85 39.13 -53.71
C GLY A 471 -34.85 38.53 -52.70
N GLY A 472 -34.42 37.97 -51.59
CA GLY A 472 -35.31 37.43 -50.54
C GLY A 472 -35.89 36.05 -50.90
N VAL A 473 -35.25 35.32 -51.78
CA VAL A 473 -35.66 33.96 -52.14
C VAL A 473 -35.18 32.96 -51.14
N HIS A 474 -36.07 32.17 -50.59
CA HIS A 474 -35.78 31.11 -49.62
C HIS A 474 -35.49 29.80 -50.34
N GLN A 475 -34.40 29.13 -50.02
CA GLN A 475 -34.04 27.83 -50.59
C GLN A 475 -33.56 26.87 -49.51
N LEU A 476 -34.08 25.66 -49.52
CA LEU A 476 -33.59 24.58 -48.69
C LEU A 476 -32.28 24.03 -49.26
N VAL A 477 -31.23 24.03 -48.43
CA VAL A 477 -29.91 23.46 -48.73
C VAL A 477 -29.70 22.28 -47.80
N ALA A 478 -29.60 21.06 -48.38
CA ALA A 478 -29.32 19.87 -47.61
C ALA A 478 -27.91 19.97 -47.01
N VAL A 479 -27.79 19.60 -45.75
CA VAL A 479 -26.53 19.64 -44.99
C VAL A 479 -26.32 18.34 -44.20
N ASP A 480 -25.05 17.96 -44.12
CA ASP A 480 -24.61 16.94 -43.18
C ASP A 480 -24.18 17.66 -41.90
N VAL A 481 -24.66 17.17 -40.77
CA VAL A 481 -24.31 17.70 -39.44
C VAL A 481 -23.12 16.95 -38.88
N GLY A 482 -22.18 17.69 -38.33
CA GLY A 482 -20.98 17.15 -37.67
C GLY A 482 -21.05 17.35 -36.17
N LEU A 483 -20.01 18.01 -35.61
CA LEU A 483 -19.87 18.23 -34.18
C LEU A 483 -20.92 19.23 -33.67
N PHE A 484 -21.55 18.89 -32.54
CA PHE A 484 -22.40 19.79 -31.77
C PHE A 484 -21.58 20.40 -30.62
N ASP A 485 -21.75 21.70 -30.39
CA ASP A 485 -21.23 22.43 -29.25
C ASP A 485 -22.41 22.94 -28.43
N ASP A 486 -22.78 22.15 -27.40
CA ASP A 486 -23.96 22.43 -26.57
C ASP A 486 -23.76 23.68 -25.69
N ALA A 487 -22.51 24.05 -25.43
CA ALA A 487 -22.18 25.20 -24.56
C ALA A 487 -22.55 26.53 -25.23
N VAL A 488 -22.49 26.59 -26.56
CA VAL A 488 -22.79 27.80 -27.36
C VAL A 488 -23.96 27.61 -28.31
N GLY A 489 -24.61 26.45 -28.30
CA GLY A 489 -25.76 26.15 -29.14
C GLY A 489 -25.48 26.14 -30.66
N LEU A 490 -24.25 25.78 -31.04
CA LEU A 490 -23.79 25.76 -32.42
C LEU A 490 -23.54 24.31 -32.89
N VAL A 491 -23.73 24.12 -34.19
CA VAL A 491 -23.47 22.83 -34.85
C VAL A 491 -22.63 23.03 -36.10
N GLN A 492 -21.68 22.11 -36.30
CA GLN A 492 -20.91 22.02 -37.51
C GLN A 492 -21.82 21.51 -38.65
N VAL A 493 -21.77 22.20 -39.80
CA VAL A 493 -22.49 21.79 -41.01
C VAL A 493 -21.55 21.71 -42.19
N THR A 494 -21.81 20.73 -43.05
CA THR A 494 -21.17 20.60 -44.37
C THR A 494 -22.24 20.41 -45.44
N GLY A 495 -22.05 21.04 -46.58
CA GLY A 495 -23.03 20.94 -47.66
C GLY A 495 -22.51 21.57 -48.95
N SER A 496 -23.03 21.08 -50.08
CA SER A 496 -22.67 21.63 -51.39
C SER A 496 -23.24 23.05 -51.56
N GLY A 497 -22.32 24.00 -51.78
CA GLY A 497 -22.72 25.41 -51.96
C GLY A 497 -22.85 26.20 -50.67
N LEU A 498 -22.57 25.61 -49.49
CA LEU A 498 -22.58 26.31 -48.21
C LEU A 498 -21.27 27.08 -48.03
N ALA A 499 -21.37 28.37 -47.70
CA ALA A 499 -20.21 29.24 -47.44
C ALA A 499 -20.47 30.18 -46.27
N ALA A 500 -19.38 30.62 -45.62
CA ALA A 500 -19.48 31.61 -44.56
C ALA A 500 -20.05 32.94 -45.08
N GLY A 501 -20.92 33.57 -44.33
CA GLY A 501 -21.59 34.82 -44.67
C GLY A 501 -22.97 34.62 -45.30
N GLN A 502 -23.35 33.39 -45.66
CA GLN A 502 -24.73 33.13 -46.14
C GLN A 502 -25.75 33.34 -45.02
N ARG A 503 -26.88 33.97 -45.37
CA ARG A 503 -27.98 34.22 -44.43
C ARG A 503 -28.91 33.01 -44.39
N ILE A 504 -29.27 32.60 -43.19
CA ILE A 504 -30.16 31.45 -42.92
C ILE A 504 -31.30 31.87 -42.00
N VAL A 505 -32.42 31.17 -42.13
CA VAL A 505 -33.61 31.38 -41.29
C VAL A 505 -33.40 30.64 -39.98
N VAL A 506 -33.76 31.30 -38.87
CA VAL A 506 -33.82 30.74 -37.51
C VAL A 506 -35.19 31.07 -36.92
N PRO A 507 -35.69 30.33 -35.92
CA PRO A 507 -36.84 30.78 -35.14
C PRO A 507 -36.58 32.18 -34.56
N GLY A 508 -37.56 33.04 -34.57
CA GLY A 508 -37.48 34.34 -33.90
C GLY A 508 -37.64 34.16 -32.40
N GLU A 509 -36.86 34.89 -31.62
CA GLU A 509 -37.03 34.98 -30.17
C GLU A 509 -38.28 35.76 -29.79
#